data_785df20058e5174e767448dadbab3ad2
#
_entry.id   785df20058e5174e767448dadbab3ad2
#
_cell.length_a   1.000
_cell.length_b   1.000
_cell.length_c   1.000
_cell.angle_alpha   90.00
_cell.angle_beta   90.00
_cell.angle_gamma   90.00
#
_symmetry.space_group_name_H-M   'P 1'
#
loop_
_entity.id
_entity.type
_entity.pdbx_description
1 polymer ?
#
loop_
_entity_poly.entity_id
_entity_poly.type
_entity_poly.pdbx_seq_one_letter_code
_entity_poly.pdbx_strand_id
1 'polypeptide(L)' 'MREILLKEPVELKLPAEQNMMLVLRLTTAGVVARAGLTVDRMDDVKMAVEEACNCLIGGDPAPRRLCLRFAAEENFL' A
#
# COMPACT_ATOMS: atom_id res chain seq x y z
N MET A 1 -11.97 23.01 4.03
CA MET A 1 -11.31 21.76 4.40
C MET A 1 -10.33 21.35 3.33
N ARG A 2 -9.17 21.02 3.73
CA ARG A 2 -8.11 20.65 2.79
C ARG A 2 -7.84 19.16 2.87
N GLU A 3 -7.52 18.59 1.74
CA GLU A 3 -7.05 17.23 1.72
C GLU A 3 -5.64 17.14 2.29
N ILE A 4 -5.36 16.04 2.94
CA ILE A 4 -4.04 15.76 3.45
C ILE A 4 -3.38 14.80 2.48
N LEU A 5 -2.40 15.31 1.74
CA LEU A 5 -1.68 14.50 0.78
C LEU A 5 -0.33 14.10 1.34
N LEU A 6 0.23 13.06 0.78
CA LEU A 6 1.57 12.65 1.13
C LEU A 6 2.55 13.63 0.49
N LYS A 7 3.35 14.28 1.31
CA LYS A 7 4.37 15.20 0.81
C LYS A 7 5.56 14.45 0.25
N GLU A 8 5.87 13.33 0.87
CA GLU A 8 6.96 12.48 0.46
C GLU A 8 6.47 11.05 0.35
N PRO A 9 7.07 10.26 -0.52
CA PRO A 9 6.70 8.85 -0.62
C PRO A 9 6.96 8.12 0.69
N VAL A 10 6.10 7.15 0.97
CA VAL A 10 6.28 6.24 2.10
C VAL A 10 6.77 4.93 1.53
N GLU A 11 7.86 4.40 2.06
CA GLU A 11 8.38 3.12 1.62
C GLU A 11 8.29 2.10 2.74
N LEU A 12 7.90 0.90 2.36
CA LEU A 12 7.79 -0.23 3.28
C LEU A 12 8.56 -1.40 2.69
N LYS A 13 9.49 -1.91 3.47
CA LYS A 13 10.26 -3.09 3.09
C LYS A 13 10.03 -4.15 4.13
N LEU A 14 9.67 -5.34 3.68
CA LEU A 14 9.40 -6.43 4.62
C LEU A 14 9.71 -7.77 3.98
N PRO A 15 9.90 -8.81 4.81
CA PRO A 15 10.06 -10.16 4.28
C PRO A 15 8.84 -10.58 3.50
N ALA A 16 9.03 -11.31 2.41
CA ALA A 16 7.93 -11.77 1.58
C ALA A 16 7.33 -13.04 2.19
N GLU A 17 6.67 -12.90 3.32
CA GLU A 17 6.09 -14.00 4.07
C GLU A 17 4.63 -13.69 4.38
N GLN A 18 3.81 -14.73 4.41
CA GLN A 18 2.38 -14.56 4.67
C GLN A 18 2.11 -13.90 6.02
N ASN A 19 2.95 -14.16 7.02
CA ASN A 19 2.75 -13.57 8.32
C ASN A 19 3.03 -12.07 8.36
N MET A 20 3.54 -11.50 7.27
CA MET A 20 3.75 -10.06 7.16
C MET A 20 2.55 -9.35 6.55
N MET A 21 1.53 -10.09 6.13
CA MET A 21 0.37 -9.46 5.50
C MET A 21 -0.38 -8.52 6.44
N LEU A 22 -0.37 -8.79 7.74
CA LEU A 22 -1.00 -7.89 8.70
C LEU A 22 -0.27 -6.54 8.75
N VAL A 23 1.06 -6.58 8.76
CA VAL A 23 1.86 -5.35 8.75
C VAL A 23 1.55 -4.55 7.49
N LEU A 24 1.48 -5.25 6.35
CA LEU A 24 1.15 -4.62 5.08
C LEU A 24 -0.23 -3.96 5.12
N ARG A 25 -1.23 -4.66 5.64
CA ARG A 25 -2.59 -4.12 5.71
C ARG A 25 -2.67 -2.88 6.58
N LEU A 26 -2.06 -2.93 7.75
CA LEU A 26 -2.09 -1.80 8.66
C LEU A 26 -1.34 -0.60 8.10
N THR A 27 -0.21 -0.84 7.45
CA THR A 27 0.56 0.24 6.83
C THR A 27 -0.24 0.87 5.68
N THR A 28 -0.82 0.04 4.82
CA THR A 28 -1.62 0.54 3.71
C THR A 28 -2.80 1.35 4.22
N ALA A 29 -3.50 0.84 5.23
CA ALA A 29 -4.63 1.55 5.81
C ALA A 29 -4.22 2.92 6.35
N GLY A 30 -3.08 2.99 7.03
CA GLY A 30 -2.57 4.25 7.54
C GLY A 30 -2.21 5.23 6.44
N VAL A 31 -1.55 4.72 5.40
CA VAL A 31 -1.13 5.57 4.28
C VAL A 31 -2.34 6.13 3.53
N VAL A 32 -3.32 5.28 3.21
CA VAL A 32 -4.48 5.76 2.46
C VAL A 32 -5.34 6.72 3.29
N ALA A 33 -5.43 6.50 4.60
CA ALA A 33 -6.12 7.43 5.48
C ALA A 33 -5.41 8.77 5.49
N ARG A 34 -4.09 8.75 5.56
CA ARG A 34 -3.29 9.98 5.58
C ARG A 34 -3.38 10.73 4.25
N ALA A 35 -3.54 10.01 3.16
CA ALA A 35 -3.64 10.60 1.84
C ALA A 35 -4.99 11.27 1.58
N GLY A 36 -5.97 11.08 2.47
CA GLY A 36 -7.25 11.75 2.34
C GLY A 36 -8.19 11.14 1.32
N LEU A 37 -8.03 9.85 1.04
CA LEU A 37 -8.90 9.18 0.08
C LEU A 37 -10.29 8.95 0.66
N THR A 38 -11.28 8.84 -0.22
CA THR A 38 -12.61 8.43 0.20
C THR A 38 -12.59 6.98 0.66
N VAL A 39 -13.62 6.57 1.41
CA VAL A 39 -13.70 5.19 1.92
C VAL A 39 -13.66 4.18 0.78
N ASP A 40 -14.42 4.43 -0.29
CA ASP A 40 -14.43 3.51 -1.42
C ASP A 40 -13.06 3.38 -2.07
N ARG A 41 -12.36 4.50 -2.23
CA ARG A 41 -11.03 4.48 -2.83
C ARG A 41 -10.01 3.82 -1.91
N MET A 42 -10.17 3.99 -0.59
CA MET A 42 -9.31 3.32 0.36
C MET A 42 -9.43 1.81 0.26
N ASP A 43 -10.66 1.32 0.15
CA ASP A 43 -10.89 -0.12 0.01
C ASP A 43 -10.29 -0.66 -1.28
N ASP A 44 -10.46 0.07 -2.39
CA ASP A 44 -9.89 -0.35 -3.67
C ASP A 44 -8.37 -0.47 -3.60
N VAL A 45 -7.72 0.52 -3.00
CA VAL A 45 -6.26 0.51 -2.89
C VAL A 45 -5.80 -0.64 -1.99
N LYS A 46 -6.48 -0.84 -0.88
CA LYS A 46 -6.13 -1.92 0.05
C LYS A 46 -6.25 -3.29 -0.61
N MET A 47 -7.34 -3.50 -1.35
CA MET A 47 -7.54 -4.76 -2.05
C MET A 47 -6.48 -4.98 -3.13
N ALA A 48 -6.18 -3.94 -3.90
CA ALA A 48 -5.18 -4.05 -4.96
C ALA A 48 -3.80 -4.40 -4.39
N VAL A 49 -3.43 -3.75 -3.29
CA VAL A 49 -2.13 -3.99 -2.66
C VAL A 49 -2.06 -5.41 -2.12
N GLU A 50 -3.13 -5.88 -1.45
CA GLU A 50 -3.14 -7.24 -0.91
C GLU A 50 -3.07 -8.29 -2.00
N GLU A 51 -3.81 -8.12 -3.08
CA GLU A 51 -3.77 -9.06 -4.19
C GLU A 51 -2.41 -9.12 -4.85
N ALA A 52 -1.82 -7.95 -5.09
CA ALA A 52 -0.51 -7.89 -5.71
C ALA A 52 0.54 -8.58 -4.84
N CYS A 53 0.52 -8.33 -3.55
CA CYS A 53 1.49 -8.93 -2.63
C CYS A 53 1.28 -10.43 -2.47
N ASN A 54 0.04 -10.88 -2.43
CA ASN A 54 -0.24 -12.31 -2.37
C ASN A 54 0.25 -13.03 -3.62
N CYS A 55 0.07 -12.42 -4.79
CA CYS A 55 0.59 -12.97 -6.03
C CYS A 55 2.11 -13.10 -6.00
N LEU A 56 2.79 -12.07 -5.51
CA LEU A 56 4.24 -12.08 -5.44
C LEU A 56 4.75 -13.13 -4.46
N ILE A 57 4.13 -13.21 -3.29
CA ILE A 57 4.55 -14.18 -2.27
C ILE A 57 4.35 -15.60 -2.75
N GLY A 58 3.26 -15.85 -3.48
CA GLY A 58 2.96 -17.18 -4.01
C GLY A 58 3.63 -17.50 -5.32
N GLY A 59 4.44 -16.60 -5.87
CA GLY A 59 5.07 -16.82 -7.15
C GLY A 59 6.20 -17.82 -7.11
N ASP A 60 6.66 -18.20 -8.30
CA ASP A 60 7.76 -19.15 -8.44
C ASP A 60 8.75 -18.62 -9.47
N PRO A 61 9.95 -18.21 -9.07
CA PRO A 61 10.42 -18.20 -7.67
C PRO A 61 9.80 -17.07 -6.86
N ALA A 62 9.58 -17.32 -5.59
CA ALA A 62 9.07 -16.31 -4.71
C ALA A 62 10.18 -15.30 -4.35
N PRO A 63 9.86 -14.02 -4.24
CA PRO A 63 10.86 -13.04 -3.83
C PRO A 63 11.21 -13.21 -2.36
N ARG A 64 12.35 -12.69 -1.98
CA ARG A 64 12.78 -12.71 -0.59
C ARG A 64 12.15 -11.58 0.21
N ARG A 65 11.94 -10.45 -0.45
CA ARG A 65 11.42 -9.25 0.19
C ARG A 65 10.40 -8.58 -0.70
N LEU A 66 9.49 -7.89 -0.05
CA LEU A 66 8.58 -7.00 -0.74
C LEU A 66 9.00 -5.57 -0.43
N CYS A 67 8.95 -4.74 -1.45
CA CYS A 67 9.20 -3.32 -1.30
C CYS A 67 8.02 -2.57 -1.89
N LEU A 68 7.34 -1.81 -1.05
CA LEU A 68 6.20 -1.03 -1.49
C LEU A 68 6.53 0.45 -1.38
N ARG A 69 6.10 1.20 -2.38
CA ARG A 69 6.28 2.63 -2.36
C ARG A 69 4.92 3.28 -2.59
N PHE A 70 4.51 4.06 -1.62
CA PHE A 70 3.26 4.80 -1.70
C PHE A 70 3.58 6.24 -2.02
N ALA A 71 3.04 6.73 -3.12
CA ALA A 71 3.24 8.11 -3.53
C ALA A 71 1.91 8.69 -3.97
N ALA A 72 1.71 9.95 -3.68
CA ALA A 72 0.51 10.65 -4.10
C ALA A 72 0.90 11.96 -4.76
N GLU A 73 0.25 12.28 -5.85
CA GLU A 73 0.47 13.52 -6.57
C GLU A 73 -0.84 14.28 -6.62
N GLU A 74 -0.72 15.60 -6.56
CA GLU A 74 -1.87 16.43 -6.84
C GLU A 74 -2.16 16.36 -8.33
N ASN A 75 -3.44 16.21 -8.63
CA ASN A 75 -3.85 16.09 -10.00
C ASN A 75 -4.95 17.10 -10.25
N PHE A 76 -4.65 18.07 -11.09
CA PHE A 76 -5.58 19.14 -11.43
C PHE A 76 -6.09 18.93 -12.85
N LEU A 77 -7.37 19.00 -12.98
CA LEU A 77 -8.01 18.87 -14.28
C LEU A 77 -8.72 20.16 -14.67
#